data_0c87739c1225eb31a305aaee35b274f0
#
_entry.id   0c87739c1225eb31a305aaee35b274f0
#
_cell.length_a   1.000
_cell.length_b   1.000
_cell.length_c   1.000
_cell.angle_alpha   90.00
_cell.angle_beta   90.00
_cell.angle_gamma   90.00
#
_symmetry.space_group_name_H-M   'P 1'
#
loop_
_entity.id
_entity.type
_entity.pdbx_description
1 polymer ?
#
loop_
_entity_poly.entity_id
_entity_poly.type
_entity_poly.pdbx_seq_one_letter_code
_entity_poly.pdbx_strand_id
1 'polypeptide(L)'
;MTDVPNLDPDLSGYIHQVQDERPIPFVPRRVVSLVPSLTESLFDLELADRLIACTDYCIHPAAGVARLPKVGGTKNPDIQRIIGLRPDLVLMNSEENRREDADALRAAGITVWATEPRTVWDAVQLLWLLMDVFEDAHMTYRVRTLEIAYEQTRRYMTAGRMVRAFVPIWRDPWMTFNADTYLHDLLYTCGAENVFAERERQFPLAADLGQAEPLPPDDRRVVGRDTRYPRITLEEVVAAQPELVLLPSEPYAFGESDMAEIAALDIPAARNKHIYLFDGSYLTWHGTRLSKALITLPPIVAAARGE
;
A
#
# COMPACT_ATOMS: atom_id res chain seq x y z
N MET A 1 4.69 -37.69 -18.35
CA MET A 1 3.88 -36.53 -18.79
C MET A 1 3.04 -36.16 -17.60
N THR A 2 3.53 -35.23 -16.80
CA THR A 2 2.84 -34.71 -15.60
C THR A 2 2.08 -33.48 -16.03
N ASP A 3 0.76 -33.53 -15.89
CA ASP A 3 -0.15 -32.41 -16.13
C ASP A 3 0.27 -31.19 -15.28
N VAL A 4 0.64 -30.11 -15.95
CA VAL A 4 0.79 -28.79 -15.33
C VAL A 4 -0.64 -28.28 -15.09
N PRO A 5 -1.03 -27.89 -13.87
CA PRO A 5 -2.35 -27.33 -13.63
C PRO A 5 -2.55 -26.08 -14.48
N ASN A 6 -3.66 -26.06 -15.19
CA ASN A 6 -4.12 -24.94 -15.99
C ASN A 6 -4.21 -23.69 -15.11
N LEU A 7 -3.41 -22.68 -15.37
CA LEU A 7 -3.48 -21.37 -14.70
C LEU A 7 -4.83 -20.74 -15.02
N ASP A 8 -5.47 -20.16 -14.00
CA ASP A 8 -6.72 -19.48 -14.06
C ASP A 8 -6.69 -18.41 -15.17
N PRO A 9 -7.61 -18.42 -16.15
CA PRO A 9 -7.64 -17.43 -17.24
C PRO A 9 -7.84 -15.99 -16.75
N ASP A 10 -8.32 -15.76 -15.53
CA ASP A 10 -8.48 -14.44 -14.93
C ASP A 10 -7.16 -13.78 -14.53
N LEU A 11 -6.08 -14.56 -14.40
CA LEU A 11 -4.73 -14.02 -14.17
C LEU A 11 -4.08 -13.44 -15.44
N SER A 12 -4.61 -13.74 -16.63
CA SER A 12 -4.05 -13.25 -17.89
C SER A 12 -4.31 -11.75 -18.14
N GLY A 13 -5.26 -11.14 -17.46
CA GLY A 13 -5.55 -9.70 -17.52
C GLY A 13 -4.57 -8.83 -16.74
N TYR A 14 -3.83 -9.41 -15.77
CA TYR A 14 -2.91 -8.68 -14.89
C TYR A 14 -1.45 -8.66 -15.37
N ILE A 15 -1.13 -9.31 -16.48
CA ILE A 15 0.25 -9.38 -17.02
C ILE A 15 0.70 -8.06 -17.67
N HIS A 16 -0.05 -6.98 -17.57
CA HIS A 16 0.15 -5.80 -18.42
C HIS A 16 1.01 -4.67 -17.86
N GLN A 17 1.87 -4.86 -16.84
CA GLN A 17 2.88 -3.84 -16.50
C GLN A 17 4.20 -4.35 -15.91
N VAL A 18 4.57 -5.60 -16.07
CA VAL A 18 5.97 -5.97 -15.94
C VAL A 18 6.64 -5.52 -17.24
N GLN A 19 7.29 -4.38 -17.21
CA GLN A 19 8.17 -3.98 -18.31
C GLN A 19 9.25 -5.04 -18.40
N ASP A 20 9.36 -5.70 -19.55
CA ASP A 20 10.43 -6.68 -19.88
C ASP A 20 11.85 -6.05 -19.83
N GLU A 21 11.95 -4.77 -19.47
CA GLU A 21 13.20 -4.04 -19.38
C GLU A 21 13.48 -3.66 -17.93
N ARG A 22 14.68 -4.00 -17.49
CA ARG A 22 15.24 -3.55 -16.23
C ARG A 22 15.08 -2.02 -16.09
N PRO A 23 14.43 -1.52 -15.03
CA PRO A 23 14.08 -0.10 -14.92
C PRO A 23 15.32 0.81 -14.80
N ILE A 24 16.48 0.22 -14.47
CA ILE A 24 17.76 0.93 -14.26
C ILE A 24 18.87 0.18 -14.97
N PRO A 25 19.68 0.85 -15.84
CA PRO A 25 20.68 0.18 -16.68
C PRO A 25 22.03 -0.11 -15.97
N PHE A 26 22.11 0.07 -14.65
CA PHE A 26 23.32 -0.15 -13.85
C PHE A 26 22.97 -0.77 -12.49
N VAL A 27 23.95 -1.29 -11.78
CA VAL A 27 23.80 -1.80 -10.41
C VAL A 27 23.97 -0.67 -9.42
N PRO A 28 22.93 -0.28 -8.65
CA PRO A 28 23.02 0.80 -7.68
C PRO A 28 23.99 0.44 -6.52
N ARG A 29 24.79 1.41 -6.10
CA ARG A 29 25.72 1.26 -4.99
C ARG A 29 25.54 2.29 -3.88
N ARG A 30 24.86 3.40 -4.19
CA ARG A 30 24.65 4.53 -3.28
C ARG A 30 23.19 4.96 -3.35
N VAL A 31 22.35 4.30 -2.57
CA VAL A 31 20.89 4.44 -2.63
C VAL A 31 20.39 5.34 -1.52
N VAL A 32 19.56 6.32 -1.86
CA VAL A 32 18.70 7.02 -0.91
C VAL A 32 17.27 6.48 -1.06
N SER A 33 16.68 6.03 0.03
CA SER A 33 15.29 5.58 0.02
C SER A 33 14.36 6.61 0.67
N LEU A 34 13.38 7.09 -0.11
CA LEU A 34 12.33 7.99 0.38
C LEU A 34 11.03 7.24 0.74
N VAL A 35 11.09 5.89 0.78
CA VAL A 35 9.93 5.01 0.98
C VAL A 35 10.21 4.07 2.14
N PRO A 36 9.46 4.16 3.26
CA PRO A 36 9.66 3.31 4.44
C PRO A 36 9.60 1.81 4.14
N SER A 37 8.61 1.38 3.37
CA SER A 37 8.41 -0.03 3.00
C SER A 37 9.54 -0.60 2.14
N LEU A 38 10.07 0.20 1.19
CA LEU A 38 11.23 -0.21 0.38
C LEU A 38 12.52 -0.19 1.21
N THR A 39 12.66 0.76 2.14
CA THR A 39 13.80 0.76 3.08
C THR A 39 13.83 -0.54 3.88
N GLU A 40 12.72 -0.95 4.50
CA GLU A 40 12.63 -2.23 5.21
C GLU A 40 12.92 -3.41 4.28
N SER A 41 12.36 -3.41 3.06
CA SER A 41 12.60 -4.47 2.07
C SER A 41 14.09 -4.61 1.71
N LEU A 42 14.82 -3.51 1.57
CA LEU A 42 16.27 -3.57 1.32
C LEU A 42 17.04 -4.18 2.51
N PHE A 43 16.61 -3.93 3.75
CA PHE A 43 17.20 -4.61 4.90
C PHE A 43 16.88 -6.11 4.92
N ASP A 44 15.62 -6.47 4.68
CA ASP A 44 15.18 -7.87 4.70
C ASP A 44 15.77 -8.71 3.55
N LEU A 45 16.11 -8.06 2.44
CA LEU A 45 16.77 -8.66 1.29
C LEU A 45 18.31 -8.56 1.36
N GLU A 46 18.86 -8.16 2.50
CA GLU A 46 20.31 -8.02 2.75
C GLU A 46 21.03 -7.05 1.78
N LEU A 47 20.28 -6.07 1.25
CA LEU A 47 20.79 -5.02 0.34
C LEU A 47 21.07 -3.69 1.06
N ALA A 48 21.00 -3.68 2.39
CA ALA A 48 21.10 -2.46 3.20
C ALA A 48 22.50 -1.80 3.15
N ASP A 49 23.54 -2.51 2.76
CA ASP A 49 24.88 -1.97 2.53
C ASP A 49 24.92 -0.93 1.39
N ARG A 50 23.91 -0.93 0.53
CA ARG A 50 23.71 0.07 -0.54
C ARG A 50 23.05 1.34 -0.06
N LEU A 51 22.33 1.31 1.10
CA LEU A 51 21.63 2.47 1.63
C LEU A 51 22.61 3.46 2.26
N ILE A 52 22.57 4.71 1.79
CA ILE A 52 23.38 5.80 2.33
C ILE A 52 22.56 6.83 3.11
N ALA A 53 21.24 6.87 2.93
CA ALA A 53 20.29 7.69 3.69
C ALA A 53 18.84 7.23 3.49
N CYS A 54 17.97 7.64 4.40
CA CYS A 54 16.53 7.38 4.31
C CYS A 54 15.71 8.51 4.97
N THR A 55 14.38 8.47 4.85
CA THR A 55 13.49 9.47 5.49
C THR A 55 13.37 9.27 7.01
N ASP A 56 12.83 10.27 7.70
CA ASP A 56 12.51 10.20 9.14
C ASP A 56 11.46 9.13 9.44
N TYR A 57 10.59 8.81 8.48
CA TYR A 57 9.54 7.79 8.57
C TYR A 57 10.05 6.35 8.35
N CYS A 58 11.28 6.17 7.88
CA CYS A 58 11.92 4.85 7.82
C CYS A 58 12.32 4.44 9.24
N ILE A 59 11.45 3.67 9.90
CA ILE A 59 11.60 3.26 11.32
C ILE A 59 11.94 1.78 11.47
N HIS A 60 11.88 1.00 10.40
CA HIS A 60 12.18 -0.43 10.40
C HIS A 60 13.31 -0.81 9.44
N PRO A 61 14.17 -1.77 9.85
CA PRO A 61 14.37 -2.26 11.22
C PRO A 61 15.05 -1.17 12.08
N ALA A 62 14.56 -0.95 13.30
CA ALA A 62 14.97 0.19 14.13
C ALA A 62 16.51 0.35 14.28
N ALA A 63 17.22 -0.74 14.58
CA ALA A 63 18.67 -0.71 14.75
C ALA A 63 19.44 -0.40 13.45
N GLY A 64 18.90 -0.82 12.29
CA GLY A 64 19.47 -0.57 10.97
C GLY A 64 19.33 0.88 10.55
N VAL A 65 18.08 1.37 10.53
CA VAL A 65 17.76 2.72 10.07
C VAL A 65 18.29 3.83 10.99
N ALA A 66 18.52 3.53 12.29
CA ALA A 66 19.12 4.48 13.22
C ALA A 66 20.56 4.88 12.85
N ARG A 67 21.25 4.09 12.03
CA ARG A 67 22.61 4.34 11.58
C ARG A 67 22.68 5.17 10.29
N LEU A 68 21.53 5.34 9.62
CA LEU A 68 21.46 6.04 8.35
C LEU A 68 21.19 7.55 8.55
N PRO A 69 21.87 8.42 7.84
CA PRO A 69 21.52 9.83 7.74
C PRO A 69 20.06 10.01 7.35
N LYS A 70 19.36 10.95 7.99
CA LYS A 70 17.97 11.29 7.68
C LYS A 70 17.92 12.46 6.71
N VAL A 71 17.02 12.36 5.72
CA VAL A 71 16.85 13.37 4.65
C VAL A 71 15.46 14.02 4.66
N GLY A 72 14.82 14.10 5.84
CA GLY A 72 13.51 14.70 6.01
C GLY A 72 12.36 13.71 5.79
N GLY A 73 11.15 14.22 5.57
CA GLY A 73 9.94 13.42 5.41
C GLY A 73 9.69 12.94 3.98
N THR A 74 8.72 12.04 3.81
CA THR A 74 8.33 11.50 2.48
C THR A 74 7.75 12.59 1.56
N LYS A 75 6.98 13.54 2.11
CA LYS A 75 6.35 14.66 1.36
C LYS A 75 7.19 15.96 1.37
N ASN A 76 8.25 16.02 2.15
CA ASN A 76 9.13 17.19 2.29
C ASN A 76 10.58 16.76 2.53
N PRO A 77 11.19 16.00 1.61
CA PRO A 77 12.59 15.61 1.70
C PRO A 77 13.51 16.82 1.50
N ASP A 78 14.69 16.78 2.17
CA ASP A 78 15.75 17.77 1.96
C ASP A 78 16.51 17.45 0.65
N ILE A 79 16.02 17.99 -0.45
CA ILE A 79 16.56 17.77 -1.81
C ILE A 79 18.04 18.18 -1.90
N GLN A 80 18.45 19.30 -1.25
CA GLN A 80 19.84 19.75 -1.31
C GLN A 80 20.76 18.80 -0.56
N ARG A 81 20.32 18.27 0.57
CA ARG A 81 21.04 17.25 1.32
C ARG A 81 21.18 15.96 0.52
N ILE A 82 20.12 15.52 -0.16
CA ILE A 82 20.15 14.32 -1.03
C ILE A 82 21.18 14.53 -2.15
N ILE A 83 21.15 15.67 -2.85
CA ILE A 83 22.12 16.00 -3.91
C ILE A 83 23.54 15.99 -3.35
N GLY A 84 23.76 16.56 -2.17
CA GLY A 84 25.07 16.60 -1.51
C GLY A 84 25.62 15.21 -1.15
N LEU A 85 24.76 14.22 -0.91
CA LEU A 85 25.14 12.83 -0.67
C LEU A 85 25.59 12.10 -1.94
N ARG A 86 25.31 12.63 -3.12
CA ARG A 86 25.66 12.06 -4.44
C ARG A 86 25.21 10.59 -4.57
N PRO A 87 23.91 10.28 -4.40
CA PRO A 87 23.41 8.95 -4.67
C PRO A 87 23.48 8.65 -6.17
N ASP A 88 23.64 7.38 -6.52
CA ASP A 88 23.42 6.92 -7.90
C ASP A 88 21.95 6.54 -8.16
N LEU A 89 21.18 6.26 -7.08
CA LEU A 89 19.76 5.98 -7.14
C LEU A 89 19.01 6.61 -5.98
N VAL A 90 17.83 7.18 -6.27
CA VAL A 90 16.81 7.53 -5.28
C VAL A 90 15.58 6.69 -5.53
N LEU A 91 15.15 5.92 -4.51
CA LEU A 91 13.89 5.16 -4.52
C LEU A 91 12.75 6.04 -4.02
N MET A 92 11.70 6.10 -4.79
CA MET A 92 10.48 6.86 -4.52
C MET A 92 9.23 5.99 -4.77
N ASN A 93 8.09 6.46 -4.28
CA ASN A 93 6.78 5.90 -4.58
C ASN A 93 5.80 7.03 -4.93
N SER A 94 4.99 6.82 -5.96
CA SER A 94 4.08 7.86 -6.50
C SER A 94 3.01 8.30 -5.50
N GLU A 95 2.60 7.45 -4.56
CA GLU A 95 1.62 7.78 -3.54
C GLU A 95 2.23 8.53 -2.34
N GLU A 96 3.47 8.18 -1.97
CA GLU A 96 4.13 8.73 -0.80
C GLU A 96 4.95 9.98 -1.08
N ASN A 97 5.52 10.11 -2.27
CA ASN A 97 6.41 11.21 -2.62
C ASN A 97 5.75 12.22 -3.58
N ARG A 98 6.35 13.38 -3.74
CA ARG A 98 5.86 14.39 -4.68
C ARG A 98 6.62 14.31 -5.99
N ARG A 99 5.90 14.54 -7.09
CA ARG A 99 6.48 14.56 -8.43
C ARG A 99 7.55 15.66 -8.58
N GLU A 100 7.31 16.81 -7.97
CA GLU A 100 8.25 17.96 -8.01
C GLU A 100 9.60 17.60 -7.40
N ASP A 101 9.63 16.79 -6.34
CA ASP A 101 10.86 16.32 -5.70
C ASP A 101 11.63 15.37 -6.63
N ALA A 102 10.91 14.47 -7.30
CA ALA A 102 11.51 13.57 -8.32
C ALA A 102 12.10 14.37 -9.49
N ASP A 103 11.38 15.37 -9.99
CA ASP A 103 11.83 16.21 -11.11
C ASP A 103 13.07 17.06 -10.72
N ALA A 104 13.11 17.58 -9.48
CA ALA A 104 14.27 18.29 -8.96
C ALA A 104 15.52 17.40 -8.86
N LEU A 105 15.36 16.15 -8.41
CA LEU A 105 16.47 15.17 -8.32
C LEU A 105 16.96 14.78 -9.72
N ARG A 106 16.07 14.53 -10.67
CA ARG A 106 16.42 14.24 -12.07
C ARG A 106 17.13 15.41 -12.74
N ALA A 107 16.69 16.65 -12.49
CA ALA A 107 17.35 17.85 -12.98
C ALA A 107 18.78 18.02 -12.43
N ALA A 108 19.06 17.47 -11.24
CA ALA A 108 20.40 17.40 -10.65
C ALA A 108 21.24 16.21 -11.18
N GLY A 109 20.75 15.45 -12.16
CA GLY A 109 21.43 14.31 -12.75
C GLY A 109 21.40 13.02 -11.93
N ILE A 110 20.48 12.92 -10.96
CA ILE A 110 20.32 11.74 -10.12
C ILE A 110 19.25 10.82 -10.73
N THR A 111 19.54 9.52 -10.81
CA THR A 111 18.53 8.53 -11.22
C THR A 111 17.47 8.38 -10.15
N VAL A 112 16.19 8.49 -10.55
CA VAL A 112 15.03 8.32 -9.68
C VAL A 112 14.19 7.16 -10.18
N TRP A 113 13.99 6.15 -9.35
CA TRP A 113 13.05 5.07 -9.58
C TRP A 113 11.81 5.28 -8.72
N ALA A 114 10.73 5.75 -9.34
CA ALA A 114 9.43 5.90 -8.71
C ALA A 114 8.60 4.63 -8.96
N THR A 115 8.21 3.96 -7.89
CA THR A 115 7.40 2.74 -7.91
C THR A 115 5.93 3.08 -7.67
N GLU A 116 5.01 2.22 -8.13
CA GLU A 116 3.57 2.40 -7.94
C GLU A 116 2.86 1.02 -7.93
N PRO A 117 3.10 0.17 -6.94
CA PRO A 117 2.38 -1.09 -6.82
C PRO A 117 0.91 -0.82 -6.44
N ARG A 118 -0.03 -1.24 -7.26
CA ARG A 118 -1.48 -1.09 -7.04
C ARG A 118 -2.14 -2.37 -6.57
N THR A 119 -1.47 -3.50 -6.74
CA THR A 119 -1.91 -4.81 -6.30
C THR A 119 -0.86 -5.48 -5.42
N VAL A 120 -1.26 -6.52 -4.70
CA VAL A 120 -0.32 -7.37 -3.94
C VAL A 120 0.64 -8.06 -4.89
N TRP A 121 0.17 -8.44 -6.09
CA TRP A 121 1.02 -9.02 -7.12
C TRP A 121 2.09 -8.02 -7.60
N ASP A 122 1.73 -6.77 -7.85
CA ASP A 122 2.71 -5.74 -8.21
C ASP A 122 3.78 -5.56 -7.12
N ALA A 123 3.37 -5.63 -5.84
CA ALA A 123 4.30 -5.55 -4.72
C ALA A 123 5.27 -6.75 -4.67
N VAL A 124 4.80 -7.96 -5.00
CA VAL A 124 5.66 -9.15 -5.13
C VAL A 124 6.60 -9.00 -6.33
N GLN A 125 6.10 -8.55 -7.48
CA GLN A 125 6.93 -8.30 -8.67
C GLN A 125 7.98 -7.23 -8.42
N LEU A 126 7.65 -6.18 -7.65
CA LEU A 126 8.62 -5.15 -7.26
C LEU A 126 9.79 -5.73 -6.45
N LEU A 127 9.56 -6.73 -5.59
CA LEU A 127 10.64 -7.41 -4.88
C LEU A 127 11.55 -8.20 -5.82
N TRP A 128 11.00 -8.87 -6.83
CA TRP A 128 11.79 -9.53 -7.88
C TRP A 128 12.61 -8.52 -8.68
N LEU A 129 12.01 -7.36 -9.04
CA LEU A 129 12.72 -6.28 -9.74
C LEU A 129 13.84 -5.68 -8.88
N LEU A 130 13.67 -5.57 -7.56
CA LEU A 130 14.75 -5.16 -6.65
C LEU A 130 15.93 -6.14 -6.74
N MET A 131 15.68 -7.45 -6.66
CA MET A 131 16.74 -8.46 -6.76
C MET A 131 17.49 -8.36 -8.11
N ASP A 132 16.75 -8.15 -9.20
CA ASP A 132 17.33 -8.00 -10.55
C ASP A 132 18.15 -6.70 -10.68
N VAL A 133 17.61 -5.56 -10.24
CA VAL A 133 18.28 -4.25 -10.30
C VAL A 133 19.59 -4.23 -9.51
N PHE A 134 19.59 -4.87 -8.34
CA PHE A 134 20.79 -4.96 -7.50
C PHE A 134 21.74 -6.11 -7.90
N GLU A 135 21.35 -6.94 -8.87
CA GLU A 135 22.08 -8.14 -9.31
C GLU A 135 22.47 -9.04 -8.13
N ASP A 136 21.53 -9.21 -7.20
CA ASP A 136 21.75 -10.01 -6.00
C ASP A 136 20.69 -11.12 -5.93
N ALA A 137 21.12 -12.36 -6.08
CA ALA A 137 20.25 -13.53 -6.04
C ALA A 137 20.22 -14.20 -4.66
N HIS A 138 20.97 -13.69 -3.67
CA HIS A 138 21.15 -14.38 -2.40
C HIS A 138 19.82 -14.60 -1.65
N MET A 139 18.94 -13.60 -1.65
CA MET A 139 17.68 -13.62 -0.92
C MET A 139 16.44 -13.95 -1.78
N THR A 140 16.64 -14.44 -3.01
CA THR A 140 15.52 -14.82 -3.90
C THR A 140 14.57 -15.83 -3.27
N TYR A 141 15.06 -16.70 -2.39
CA TYR A 141 14.23 -17.66 -1.66
C TYR A 141 13.20 -16.96 -0.75
N ARG A 142 13.51 -15.80 -0.19
CA ARG A 142 12.55 -15.02 0.62
C ARG A 142 11.44 -14.46 -0.24
N VAL A 143 11.80 -13.89 -1.39
CA VAL A 143 10.81 -13.37 -2.34
C VAL A 143 9.90 -14.51 -2.82
N ARG A 144 10.49 -15.67 -3.19
CA ARG A 144 9.72 -16.84 -3.61
C ARG A 144 8.81 -17.38 -2.51
N THR A 145 9.26 -17.38 -1.25
CA THR A 145 8.42 -17.79 -0.11
C THR A 145 7.22 -16.86 0.06
N LEU A 146 7.45 -15.55 -0.08
CA LEU A 146 6.38 -14.56 0.01
C LEU A 146 5.37 -14.69 -1.15
N GLU A 147 5.86 -14.91 -2.35
CA GLU A 147 5.03 -15.17 -3.54
C GLU A 147 4.14 -16.39 -3.34
N ILE A 148 4.70 -17.51 -2.87
CA ILE A 148 3.92 -18.72 -2.53
C ILE A 148 2.88 -18.42 -1.43
N ALA A 149 3.27 -17.69 -0.40
CA ALA A 149 2.35 -17.33 0.67
C ALA A 149 1.17 -16.47 0.15
N TYR A 150 1.44 -15.52 -0.74
CA TYR A 150 0.42 -14.74 -1.43
C TYR A 150 -0.52 -15.62 -2.24
N GLU A 151 0.01 -16.48 -3.13
CA GLU A 151 -0.78 -17.38 -3.98
C GLU A 151 -1.68 -18.28 -3.15
N GLN A 152 -1.14 -18.89 -2.08
CA GLN A 152 -1.89 -19.74 -1.18
C GLN A 152 -2.97 -18.98 -0.43
N THR A 153 -2.63 -17.84 0.17
CA THR A 153 -3.59 -17.02 0.90
C THR A 153 -4.74 -16.61 0.00
N ARG A 154 -4.46 -16.06 -1.17
CA ARG A 154 -5.47 -15.67 -2.14
C ARG A 154 -6.36 -16.85 -2.51
N ARG A 155 -5.78 -17.98 -2.87
CA ARG A 155 -6.52 -19.20 -3.27
C ARG A 155 -7.48 -19.68 -2.18
N TYR A 156 -7.02 -19.74 -0.92
CA TYR A 156 -7.84 -20.28 0.17
C TYR A 156 -8.87 -19.26 0.68
N MET A 157 -8.48 -18.00 0.81
CA MET A 157 -9.35 -16.99 1.40
C MET A 157 -10.46 -16.53 0.46
N THR A 158 -10.21 -16.54 -0.87
CA THR A 158 -11.23 -16.15 -1.86
C THR A 158 -12.11 -17.31 -2.32
N ALA A 159 -11.83 -18.56 -1.92
CA ALA A 159 -12.68 -19.70 -2.23
C ALA A 159 -14.01 -19.71 -1.46
N GLY A 160 -14.09 -18.96 -0.34
CA GLY A 160 -15.29 -18.86 0.51
C GLY A 160 -16.06 -17.56 0.28
N ARG A 161 -17.04 -17.32 1.16
CA ARG A 161 -17.75 -16.04 1.20
C ARG A 161 -16.82 -14.89 1.57
N MET A 162 -16.82 -13.82 0.81
CA MET A 162 -16.08 -12.62 1.16
C MET A 162 -16.73 -11.90 2.34
N VAL A 163 -15.90 -11.36 3.24
CA VAL A 163 -16.35 -10.58 4.40
C VAL A 163 -16.39 -9.11 4.03
N ARG A 164 -17.53 -8.47 4.19
CA ARG A 164 -17.70 -7.04 3.91
C ARG A 164 -16.91 -6.20 4.90
N ALA A 165 -15.87 -5.50 4.44
CA ALA A 165 -14.94 -4.77 5.29
C ALA A 165 -14.97 -3.27 5.02
N PHE A 166 -14.83 -2.50 6.09
CA PHE A 166 -14.58 -1.07 6.08
C PHE A 166 -13.22 -0.76 6.73
N VAL A 167 -12.41 0.04 6.04
CA VAL A 167 -11.13 0.53 6.56
C VAL A 167 -11.05 2.03 6.30
N PRO A 168 -11.22 2.89 7.30
CA PRO A 168 -10.95 4.31 7.15
C PRO A 168 -9.44 4.56 7.11
N ILE A 169 -9.04 5.60 6.39
CA ILE A 169 -7.62 6.02 6.31
C ILE A 169 -7.38 7.41 6.89
N TRP A 170 -8.45 8.18 7.13
CA TRP A 170 -8.39 9.53 7.69
C TRP A 170 -9.70 9.88 8.39
N ARG A 171 -9.65 10.87 9.28
CA ARG A 171 -10.78 11.44 10.00
C ARG A 171 -10.82 12.96 9.86
N ASP A 172 -12.01 13.53 9.96
CA ASP A 172 -12.33 14.96 9.88
C ASP A 172 -11.92 15.61 8.53
N PRO A 173 -12.59 15.21 7.42
CA PRO A 173 -13.70 14.25 7.30
C PRO A 173 -13.21 12.79 7.21
N TRP A 174 -14.08 11.84 7.50
CA TRP A 174 -13.80 10.42 7.27
C TRP A 174 -13.44 10.17 5.81
N MET A 175 -12.39 9.41 5.60
CA MET A 175 -11.93 9.00 4.26
C MET A 175 -11.67 7.50 4.22
N THR A 176 -11.87 6.93 3.06
CA THR A 176 -11.53 5.55 2.73
C THR A 176 -10.89 5.48 1.34
N PHE A 177 -10.85 4.32 0.72
CA PHE A 177 -10.27 4.08 -0.60
C PHE A 177 -11.21 3.22 -1.44
N ASN A 178 -11.07 3.31 -2.76
CA ASN A 178 -11.82 2.51 -3.71
C ASN A 178 -11.02 1.29 -4.22
N ALA A 179 -11.52 0.62 -5.27
CA ALA A 179 -10.93 -0.58 -5.84
C ALA A 179 -9.55 -0.37 -6.48
N ASP A 180 -9.20 0.84 -6.91
CA ASP A 180 -7.93 1.11 -7.62
C ASP A 180 -6.77 1.42 -6.65
N THR A 181 -6.62 0.58 -5.60
CA THR A 181 -5.57 0.74 -4.58
C THR A 181 -4.99 -0.59 -4.14
N TYR A 182 -3.71 -0.59 -3.75
CA TYR A 182 -3.04 -1.74 -3.14
C TYR A 182 -3.81 -2.31 -1.93
N LEU A 183 -4.35 -1.42 -1.10
CA LEU A 183 -5.08 -1.82 0.11
C LEU A 183 -6.36 -2.59 -0.20
N HIS A 184 -7.07 -2.21 -1.27
CA HIS A 184 -8.23 -2.96 -1.75
C HIS A 184 -7.85 -4.39 -2.17
N ASP A 185 -6.79 -4.54 -2.98
CA ASP A 185 -6.35 -5.86 -3.45
C ASP A 185 -5.81 -6.72 -2.31
N LEU A 186 -5.18 -6.10 -1.28
CA LEU A 186 -4.75 -6.81 -0.08
C LEU A 186 -5.95 -7.35 0.72
N LEU A 187 -6.99 -6.54 0.92
CA LEU A 187 -8.24 -7.01 1.56
C LEU A 187 -8.83 -8.17 0.78
N TYR A 188 -8.96 -8.03 -0.53
CA TYR A 188 -9.47 -9.08 -1.42
C TYR A 188 -8.64 -10.36 -1.31
N THR A 189 -7.31 -10.25 -1.39
CA THR A 189 -6.38 -11.39 -1.21
C THR A 189 -6.61 -12.13 0.10
N CYS A 190 -6.95 -11.39 1.18
CA CYS A 190 -7.23 -11.96 2.50
C CYS A 190 -8.70 -12.35 2.73
N GLY A 191 -9.55 -12.33 1.69
CA GLY A 191 -10.94 -12.77 1.76
C GLY A 191 -11.94 -11.74 2.26
N ALA A 192 -11.57 -10.45 2.20
CA ALA A 192 -12.44 -9.34 2.57
C ALA A 192 -12.79 -8.46 1.36
N GLU A 193 -14.05 -8.05 1.27
CA GLU A 193 -14.58 -7.15 0.24
C GLU A 193 -14.64 -5.73 0.80
N ASN A 194 -13.96 -4.79 0.15
CA ASN A 194 -14.08 -3.38 0.49
C ASN A 194 -15.47 -2.85 0.15
N VAL A 195 -16.25 -2.45 1.16
CA VAL A 195 -17.62 -1.96 0.96
C VAL A 195 -17.71 -0.63 0.19
N PHE A 196 -16.57 0.04 0.00
CA PHE A 196 -16.44 1.28 -0.78
C PHE A 196 -15.65 1.10 -2.08
N ALA A 197 -15.54 -0.13 -2.59
CA ALA A 197 -14.78 -0.43 -3.81
C ALA A 197 -15.19 0.45 -5.01
N GLU A 198 -16.49 0.69 -5.19
CA GLU A 198 -17.04 1.48 -6.30
C GLU A 198 -17.20 2.98 -5.97
N ARG A 199 -16.81 3.40 -4.77
CA ARG A 199 -16.97 4.78 -4.32
C ARG A 199 -15.80 5.65 -4.79
N GLU A 200 -16.00 6.42 -5.84
CA GLU A 200 -15.04 7.41 -6.27
C GLU A 200 -15.18 8.73 -5.50
N ARG A 201 -14.06 9.40 -5.29
CA ARG A 201 -14.03 10.75 -4.76
C ARG A 201 -14.68 11.73 -5.74
N GLN A 202 -15.59 12.54 -5.22
CA GLN A 202 -16.27 13.61 -5.95
C GLN A 202 -15.67 14.99 -5.61
N PHE A 203 -15.87 15.93 -6.50
CA PHE A 203 -15.39 17.29 -6.33
C PHE A 203 -16.53 18.32 -6.55
N PRO A 204 -16.57 19.41 -5.79
CA PRO A 204 -15.69 19.79 -4.66
C PRO A 204 -15.92 18.91 -3.42
N LEU A 205 -15.24 19.19 -2.30
CA LEU A 205 -15.41 18.45 -1.03
C LEU A 205 -16.88 18.35 -0.58
N ALA A 206 -17.66 19.42 -0.76
CA ALA A 206 -19.08 19.42 -0.42
C ALA A 206 -19.88 18.37 -1.21
N ALA A 207 -19.51 18.12 -2.48
CA ALA A 207 -20.13 17.06 -3.29
C ALA A 207 -19.73 15.67 -2.78
N ASP A 208 -18.48 15.49 -2.42
CA ASP A 208 -17.98 14.22 -1.86
C ASP A 208 -18.71 13.84 -0.55
N LEU A 209 -19.14 14.85 0.22
CA LEU A 209 -19.95 14.70 1.45
C LEU A 209 -21.47 14.75 1.22
N GLY A 210 -21.94 14.68 -0.02
CA GLY A 210 -23.37 14.71 -0.35
C GLY A 210 -24.08 16.06 -0.10
N GLN A 211 -23.32 17.13 0.06
CA GLN A 211 -23.83 18.49 0.39
C GLN A 211 -23.98 19.39 -0.85
N ALA A 212 -23.52 18.96 -2.01
CA ALA A 212 -23.60 19.67 -3.28
C ALA A 212 -23.59 18.71 -4.47
N GLU A 213 -23.99 19.17 -5.65
CA GLU A 213 -23.86 18.41 -6.89
C GLU A 213 -22.38 18.25 -7.29
N PRO A 214 -21.94 17.07 -7.75
CA PRO A 214 -20.59 16.85 -8.22
C PRO A 214 -20.31 17.61 -9.51
N LEU A 215 -19.07 18.06 -9.66
CA LEU A 215 -18.57 18.59 -10.92
C LEU A 215 -18.47 17.47 -11.96
N PRO A 216 -18.74 17.78 -13.26
CA PRO A 216 -18.56 16.79 -14.33
C PRO A 216 -17.10 16.31 -14.40
N PRO A 217 -16.86 15.04 -14.84
CA PRO A 217 -15.51 14.48 -14.94
C PRO A 217 -14.56 15.25 -15.85
N ASP A 218 -15.10 15.95 -16.87
CA ASP A 218 -14.37 16.78 -17.82
C ASP A 218 -14.13 18.24 -17.35
N ASP A 219 -14.64 18.61 -16.17
CA ASP A 219 -14.36 19.94 -15.59
C ASP A 219 -12.85 20.06 -15.30
N ARG A 220 -12.23 21.17 -15.74
CA ARG A 220 -10.80 21.44 -15.53
C ARG A 220 -10.32 21.37 -14.07
N ARG A 221 -11.25 21.48 -13.11
CA ARG A 221 -11.00 21.37 -11.68
C ARG A 221 -10.97 19.90 -11.20
N VAL A 222 -11.38 18.97 -12.05
CA VAL A 222 -11.48 17.52 -11.75
C VAL A 222 -10.46 16.74 -12.56
N VAL A 223 -10.26 17.10 -13.82
CA VAL A 223 -9.34 16.39 -14.73
C VAL A 223 -7.97 16.19 -14.09
N GLY A 224 -7.50 14.94 -14.05
CA GLY A 224 -6.20 14.55 -13.52
C GLY A 224 -6.11 14.53 -12.00
N ARG A 225 -7.21 14.72 -11.27
CA ARG A 225 -7.24 14.55 -9.81
C ARG A 225 -7.42 13.09 -9.42
N ASP A 226 -6.81 12.73 -8.30
CA ASP A 226 -6.95 11.40 -7.73
C ASP A 226 -8.36 11.20 -7.13
N THR A 227 -9.09 10.21 -7.65
CA THR A 227 -10.45 9.85 -7.23
C THR A 227 -10.48 8.62 -6.32
N ARG A 228 -9.33 8.01 -6.03
CA ARG A 228 -9.23 6.75 -5.28
C ARG A 228 -9.55 6.87 -3.80
N TYR A 229 -9.49 8.08 -3.23
CA TYR A 229 -9.63 8.34 -1.79
C TYR A 229 -10.82 9.23 -1.49
N PRO A 230 -12.07 8.67 -1.51
CA PRO A 230 -13.28 9.43 -1.24
C PRO A 230 -13.41 9.83 0.23
N ARG A 231 -14.08 10.96 0.47
CA ARG A 231 -14.63 11.31 1.78
C ARG A 231 -16.00 10.67 1.88
N ILE A 232 -16.27 10.17 3.05
CA ILE A 232 -17.53 9.47 3.33
C ILE A 232 -18.17 10.00 4.61
N THR A 233 -19.45 9.70 4.80
CA THR A 233 -20.16 9.95 6.03
C THR A 233 -20.37 8.66 6.80
N LEU A 234 -20.66 8.74 8.11
CA LEU A 234 -20.99 7.54 8.90
C LEU A 234 -22.34 6.93 8.50
N GLU A 235 -23.25 7.70 7.91
CA GLU A 235 -24.48 7.22 7.32
C GLU A 235 -24.21 6.30 6.11
N GLU A 236 -23.22 6.64 5.28
CA GLU A 236 -22.75 5.74 4.18
C GLU A 236 -22.17 4.45 4.75
N VAL A 237 -21.43 4.49 5.88
CA VAL A 237 -20.91 3.27 6.55
C VAL A 237 -22.08 2.42 7.06
N VAL A 238 -23.10 3.03 7.69
CA VAL A 238 -24.30 2.31 8.14
C VAL A 238 -25.03 1.70 6.94
N ALA A 239 -25.20 2.42 5.85
CA ALA A 239 -25.85 1.89 4.65
C ALA A 239 -25.06 0.73 4.02
N ALA A 240 -23.73 0.78 4.09
CA ALA A 240 -22.84 -0.26 3.57
C ALA A 240 -22.81 -1.53 4.41
N GLN A 241 -23.28 -1.51 5.68
CA GLN A 241 -23.36 -2.68 6.58
C GLN A 241 -22.09 -3.55 6.60
N PRO A 242 -20.90 -3.01 6.98
CA PRO A 242 -19.69 -3.81 7.08
C PRO A 242 -19.77 -4.84 8.21
N GLU A 243 -19.19 -6.02 7.96
CA GLU A 243 -19.06 -7.12 8.92
C GLU A 243 -17.74 -7.07 9.69
N LEU A 244 -16.76 -6.36 9.15
CA LEU A 244 -15.42 -6.13 9.71
C LEU A 244 -15.05 -4.67 9.58
N VAL A 245 -14.48 -4.08 10.63
CA VAL A 245 -13.86 -2.75 10.58
C VAL A 245 -12.44 -2.84 11.12
N LEU A 246 -11.49 -2.36 10.32
CA LEU A 246 -10.09 -2.21 10.73
C LEU A 246 -9.78 -0.72 10.86
N LEU A 247 -9.33 -0.31 12.03
CA LEU A 247 -8.95 1.07 12.36
C LEU A 247 -7.42 1.13 12.43
N PRO A 248 -6.74 1.55 11.34
CA PRO A 248 -5.29 1.50 11.26
C PRO A 248 -4.61 2.59 12.10
N SER A 249 -3.36 2.30 12.52
CA SER A 249 -2.51 3.27 13.23
C SER A 249 -1.88 4.32 12.30
N GLU A 250 -2.01 4.15 10.99
CA GLU A 250 -1.53 5.07 9.94
C GLU A 250 -2.36 4.93 8.65
N PRO A 251 -2.44 5.95 7.78
CA PRO A 251 -1.81 7.28 7.88
C PRO A 251 -2.42 8.16 8.97
N TYR A 252 -3.66 7.91 9.41
CA TYR A 252 -4.26 8.50 10.61
C TYR A 252 -4.18 7.50 11.77
N ALA A 253 -3.74 7.97 12.93
CA ALA A 253 -3.63 7.10 14.11
C ALA A 253 -4.98 6.96 14.82
N PHE A 254 -5.80 6.02 14.35
CA PHE A 254 -7.06 5.70 15.01
C PHE A 254 -6.83 5.12 16.42
N GLY A 255 -7.70 5.50 17.37
CA GLY A 255 -7.62 5.08 18.76
C GLY A 255 -8.94 4.57 19.32
N GLU A 256 -8.97 4.34 20.65
CA GLU A 256 -10.13 3.82 21.37
C GLU A 256 -11.39 4.71 21.24
N SER A 257 -11.21 6.03 21.13
CA SER A 257 -12.33 6.96 20.93
C SER A 257 -13.00 6.77 19.56
N ASP A 258 -12.21 6.53 18.52
CA ASP A 258 -12.70 6.28 17.17
C ASP A 258 -13.39 4.91 17.11
N MET A 259 -12.81 3.91 17.78
CA MET A 259 -13.41 2.59 17.89
C MET A 259 -14.77 2.65 18.60
N ALA A 260 -14.88 3.45 19.67
CA ALA A 260 -16.14 3.63 20.39
C ALA A 260 -17.22 4.31 19.53
N GLU A 261 -16.84 5.29 18.69
CA GLU A 261 -17.75 5.94 17.76
C GLU A 261 -18.26 4.97 16.70
N ILE A 262 -17.39 4.16 16.09
CA ILE A 262 -17.80 3.13 15.11
C ILE A 262 -18.62 2.03 15.78
N ALA A 263 -18.31 1.63 17.01
CA ALA A 263 -19.05 0.62 17.76
C ALA A 263 -20.47 1.05 18.14
N ALA A 264 -20.76 2.35 18.13
CA ALA A 264 -22.11 2.88 18.35
C ALA A 264 -23.00 2.82 17.10
N LEU A 265 -22.45 2.50 15.93
CA LEU A 265 -23.20 2.40 14.68
C LEU A 265 -24.00 1.10 14.61
N ASP A 266 -25.17 1.15 13.94
CA ASP A 266 -25.97 -0.05 13.67
C ASP A 266 -25.44 -0.84 12.46
N ILE A 267 -24.31 -1.49 12.63
CA ILE A 267 -23.61 -2.30 11.63
C ILE A 267 -23.30 -3.71 12.16
N PRO A 268 -23.19 -4.73 11.31
CA PRO A 268 -22.83 -6.10 11.72
C PRO A 268 -21.52 -6.17 12.51
N ALA A 269 -20.50 -5.41 12.10
CA ALA A 269 -19.20 -5.37 12.78
C ALA A 269 -19.33 -4.93 14.25
N ALA A 270 -20.17 -3.94 14.55
CA ALA A 270 -20.42 -3.49 15.92
C ALA A 270 -21.17 -4.53 16.74
N ARG A 271 -22.24 -5.11 16.17
CA ARG A 271 -23.06 -6.15 16.83
C ARG A 271 -22.25 -7.40 17.17
N ASN A 272 -21.31 -7.79 16.30
CA ASN A 272 -20.50 -9.00 16.43
C ASN A 272 -19.11 -8.74 17.03
N LYS A 273 -18.79 -7.51 17.38
CA LYS A 273 -17.49 -7.09 17.97
C LYS A 273 -16.29 -7.34 17.04
N HIS A 274 -16.47 -7.16 15.73
CA HIS A 274 -15.42 -7.26 14.72
C HIS A 274 -14.92 -5.87 14.31
N ILE A 275 -14.55 -5.05 15.30
CA ILE A 275 -13.91 -3.75 15.12
C ILE A 275 -12.55 -3.84 15.82
N TYR A 276 -11.46 -3.60 15.08
CA TYR A 276 -10.11 -3.80 15.58
C TYR A 276 -9.25 -2.55 15.34
N LEU A 277 -8.51 -2.12 16.37
CA LEU A 277 -7.32 -1.29 16.18
C LEU A 277 -6.24 -2.16 15.54
N PHE A 278 -5.64 -1.70 14.46
CA PHE A 278 -4.76 -2.50 13.62
C PHE A 278 -3.46 -1.76 13.28
N ASP A 279 -2.34 -2.48 13.21
CA ASP A 279 -1.09 -1.89 12.73
C ASP A 279 -1.25 -1.50 11.25
N GLY A 280 -1.36 -0.19 10.98
CA GLY A 280 -1.59 0.35 9.66
C GLY A 280 -0.48 0.00 8.68
N SER A 281 0.74 -0.18 9.16
CA SER A 281 1.87 -0.57 8.31
C SER A 281 1.69 -1.95 7.66
N TYR A 282 0.86 -2.84 8.22
CA TYR A 282 0.51 -4.12 7.57
C TYR A 282 -0.50 -3.95 6.44
N LEU A 283 -1.19 -2.82 6.39
CA LEU A 283 -2.15 -2.49 5.35
C LEU A 283 -1.54 -1.66 4.22
N THR A 284 -0.63 -0.75 4.56
CA THR A 284 -0.15 0.29 3.64
C THR A 284 1.27 0.07 3.13
N TRP A 285 2.13 -0.67 3.88
CA TRP A 285 3.50 -0.91 3.47
C TRP A 285 3.57 -2.15 2.57
N HIS A 286 3.72 -1.93 1.30
CA HIS A 286 4.04 -3.00 0.35
C HIS A 286 5.50 -3.50 0.54
N GLY A 287 5.91 -4.53 -0.22
CA GLY A 287 7.25 -5.11 -0.09
C GLY A 287 7.29 -6.28 0.90
N THR A 288 8.39 -6.48 1.61
CA THR A 288 8.58 -7.65 2.49
C THR A 288 7.63 -7.68 3.69
N ARG A 289 7.13 -6.52 4.12
CA ARG A 289 6.13 -6.41 5.20
C ARG A 289 4.79 -7.06 4.84
N LEU A 290 4.51 -7.29 3.58
CA LEU A 290 3.37 -8.09 3.12
C LEU A 290 3.29 -9.45 3.83
N SER A 291 4.43 -10.07 4.19
CA SER A 291 4.46 -11.31 4.97
C SER A 291 3.69 -11.22 6.28
N LYS A 292 3.76 -10.07 6.97
CA LYS A 292 3.03 -9.82 8.21
C LYS A 292 1.53 -9.66 7.96
N ALA A 293 1.16 -8.96 6.90
CA ALA A 293 -0.24 -8.81 6.49
C ALA A 293 -0.89 -10.17 6.21
N LEU A 294 -0.22 -11.03 5.40
CA LEU A 294 -0.71 -12.36 5.03
C LEU A 294 -0.80 -13.35 6.23
N ILE A 295 -0.10 -13.09 7.32
CA ILE A 295 -0.23 -13.87 8.56
C ILE A 295 -1.34 -13.33 9.46
N THR A 296 -1.52 -12.01 9.50
CA THR A 296 -2.36 -11.36 10.53
C THR A 296 -3.80 -11.15 10.06
N LEU A 297 -4.02 -10.79 8.79
CA LEU A 297 -5.37 -10.49 8.27
C LEU A 297 -6.26 -11.74 8.11
N PRO A 298 -5.80 -12.87 7.54
CA PRO A 298 -6.66 -14.02 7.30
C PRO A 298 -7.38 -14.54 8.54
N PRO A 299 -6.75 -14.70 9.72
CA PRO A 299 -7.45 -15.11 10.94
C PRO A 299 -8.55 -14.14 11.38
N ILE A 300 -8.33 -12.82 11.22
CA ILE A 300 -9.31 -11.79 11.57
C ILE A 300 -10.52 -11.88 10.62
N VAL A 301 -10.26 -12.05 9.33
CA VAL A 301 -11.32 -12.21 8.32
C VAL A 301 -12.09 -13.52 8.54
N ALA A 302 -11.40 -14.63 8.82
CA ALA A 302 -12.04 -15.91 9.13
C ALA A 302 -12.95 -15.81 10.37
N ALA A 303 -12.50 -15.15 11.45
CA ALA A 303 -13.32 -14.90 12.63
C ALA A 303 -14.58 -14.08 12.30
N ALA A 304 -14.47 -13.04 11.45
CA ALA A 304 -15.61 -12.24 11.00
C ALA A 304 -16.55 -13.02 10.06
N ARG A 305 -16.04 -14.06 9.37
CA ARG A 305 -16.80 -14.99 8.55
C ARG A 305 -17.60 -16.01 9.38
N GLY A 306 -17.19 -16.23 10.64
CA GLY A 306 -17.77 -17.22 11.56
C GLY A 306 -17.10 -18.60 11.50
N GLU A 307 -15.84 -18.65 11.10
CA GLU A 307 -14.98 -19.84 11.01
C GLU A 307 -14.07 -20.00 12.22
#